data_f4dc0656124710bf0773c88e030b11b1
#
_entry.id   f4dc0656124710bf0773c88e030b11b1
#
_cell.length_a   1.000
_cell.length_b   1.000
_cell.length_c   1.000
_cell.angle_alpha   90.00
_cell.angle_beta   90.00
_cell.angle_gamma   90.00
#
_symmetry.space_group_name_H-M   'P 1'
#
loop_
_entity.id
_entity.type
_entity.pdbx_description
1 polymer ?
#
loop_
_entity_poly.entity_id
_entity_poly.type
_entity_poly.pdbx_seq_one_letter_code
_entity_poly.pdbx_strand_id
1 'polypeptide(L)'
;MTSNGPLVPPLFAELLIARGISPDGFQAEAFAALDRGDSVLVAAPTSSGKTLVAEYGIAATLEAGKRVAYTAPTKALSNQKLRELRSWLGSERVGLLTGDNVICPDADVVVMTTEVLRNMMYAGSPHIAQLGMAVLDEVHYLQDPYRGAVWEEVIISTPRHMRLVCLSATVSNAHELASWIEATAGGCTAVVCSQRPVPLEDRFLLYERQSRRLVDLPTLRDGRPNPEIERIVEQARSRSGGQRRHRRAGARPARPR
;
A
#
# COMPACT_ATOMS: atom_id res chain seq x y z
N MET A 1 3.32 21.45 -36.91
CA MET A 1 3.73 20.27 -36.11
C MET A 1 3.08 20.41 -34.77
N THR A 2 1.88 19.87 -34.63
CA THR A 2 1.11 19.88 -33.38
C THR A 2 1.61 18.74 -32.50
N SER A 3 2.30 19.05 -31.42
CA SER A 3 2.64 18.07 -30.38
C SER A 3 1.35 17.69 -29.66
N ASN A 4 0.68 16.62 -30.09
CA ASN A 4 -0.29 15.95 -29.26
C ASN A 4 0.47 15.23 -28.14
N GLY A 5 0.81 15.96 -27.07
CA GLY A 5 1.10 15.35 -25.79
C GLY A 5 -0.12 14.53 -25.35
N PRO A 6 0.06 13.48 -24.52
CA PRO A 6 -1.06 12.70 -24.03
C PRO A 6 -2.08 13.64 -23.39
N LEU A 7 -3.35 13.50 -23.82
CA LEU A 7 -4.45 14.34 -23.31
C LEU A 7 -4.69 13.92 -21.86
N VAL A 8 -4.26 14.75 -20.92
CA VAL A 8 -4.50 14.49 -19.48
C VAL A 8 -6.00 14.41 -19.25
N PRO A 9 -6.53 13.33 -18.65
CA PRO A 9 -7.95 13.19 -18.37
C PRO A 9 -8.50 14.42 -17.63
N PRO A 10 -9.58 15.08 -18.10
CA PRO A 10 -10.14 16.28 -17.48
C PRO A 10 -10.38 16.14 -15.99
N LEU A 11 -10.97 15.01 -15.57
CA LEU A 11 -11.23 14.69 -14.17
C LEU A 11 -9.93 14.64 -13.33
N PHE A 12 -8.83 14.18 -13.92
CA PHE A 12 -7.52 14.18 -13.25
C PHE A 12 -6.86 15.55 -13.24
N ALA A 13 -7.01 16.33 -14.31
CA ALA A 13 -6.53 17.71 -14.36
C ALA A 13 -7.17 18.59 -13.27
N GLU A 14 -8.48 18.44 -13.06
CA GLU A 14 -9.21 19.11 -11.97
C GLU A 14 -8.65 18.70 -10.59
N LEU A 15 -8.34 17.41 -10.38
CA LEU A 15 -7.75 16.92 -9.15
C LEU A 15 -6.38 17.56 -8.87
N LEU A 16 -5.51 17.65 -9.88
CA LEU A 16 -4.19 18.28 -9.74
C LEU A 16 -4.31 19.76 -9.36
N ILE A 17 -5.21 20.47 -10.01
CA ILE A 17 -5.48 21.89 -9.71
C ILE A 17 -6.01 22.04 -8.28
N ALA A 18 -7.00 21.25 -7.89
CA ALA A 18 -7.61 21.31 -6.56
C ALA A 18 -6.61 21.04 -5.43
N ARG A 19 -5.64 20.18 -5.67
CA ARG A 19 -4.57 19.84 -4.69
C ARG A 19 -3.34 20.71 -4.80
N GLY A 20 -3.17 21.51 -5.86
CA GLY A 20 -1.99 22.34 -6.12
C GLY A 20 -0.70 21.50 -6.28
N ILE A 21 -0.79 20.32 -6.90
CA ILE A 21 0.31 19.40 -7.11
C ILE A 21 0.65 19.23 -8.58
N SER A 22 1.92 18.88 -8.84
CA SER A 22 2.40 18.49 -10.16
C SER A 22 2.98 17.08 -10.08
N PRO A 23 2.76 16.24 -11.10
CA PRO A 23 3.31 14.89 -11.13
C PRO A 23 4.84 14.87 -11.15
N ASP A 24 5.42 13.92 -10.43
CA ASP A 24 6.85 13.61 -10.47
C ASP A 24 7.19 12.77 -11.73
N GLY A 25 8.49 12.67 -12.04
CA GLY A 25 8.97 11.95 -13.23
C GLY A 25 8.51 10.49 -13.29
N PHE A 26 8.54 9.76 -12.17
CA PHE A 26 8.08 8.37 -12.15
C PHE A 26 6.55 8.25 -12.35
N GLN A 27 5.78 9.22 -11.86
CA GLN A 27 4.34 9.25 -12.07
C GLN A 27 4.02 9.52 -13.55
N ALA A 28 4.74 10.46 -14.19
CA ALA A 28 4.59 10.75 -15.61
C ALA A 28 4.94 9.53 -16.48
N GLU A 29 5.96 8.76 -16.12
CA GLU A 29 6.31 7.50 -16.77
C GLU A 29 5.19 6.46 -16.67
N ALA A 30 4.59 6.32 -15.48
CA ALA A 30 3.45 5.42 -15.26
C ALA A 30 2.21 5.86 -16.05
N PHE A 31 1.93 7.16 -16.14
CA PHE A 31 0.82 7.69 -16.96
C PHE A 31 1.02 7.34 -18.44
N ALA A 32 2.22 7.57 -18.95
CA ALA A 32 2.54 7.25 -20.34
C ALA A 32 2.39 5.74 -20.64
N ALA A 33 2.67 4.86 -19.68
CA ALA A 33 2.44 3.42 -19.83
C ALA A 33 0.93 3.11 -19.87
N LEU A 34 0.15 3.70 -18.99
CA LEU A 34 -1.32 3.55 -18.98
C LEU A 34 -1.96 4.06 -20.28
N ASP A 35 -1.44 5.16 -20.85
CA ASP A 35 -1.91 5.72 -22.14
C ASP A 35 -1.64 4.79 -23.31
N ARG A 36 -0.54 4.03 -23.27
CA ARG A 36 -0.27 2.98 -24.27
C ARG A 36 -1.17 1.75 -24.14
N GLY A 37 -1.95 1.66 -23.04
CA GLY A 37 -2.80 0.52 -22.74
C GLY A 37 -2.12 -0.57 -21.91
N ASP A 38 -0.91 -0.32 -21.38
CA ASP A 38 -0.22 -1.24 -20.49
C ASP A 38 -0.84 -1.24 -19.09
N SER A 39 -0.73 -2.36 -18.39
CA SER A 39 -0.78 -2.40 -16.93
C SER A 39 0.50 -1.77 -16.37
N VAL A 40 0.49 -1.32 -15.13
CA VAL A 40 1.67 -0.75 -14.48
C VAL A 40 1.91 -1.36 -13.10
N LEU A 41 3.18 -1.64 -12.81
CA LEU A 41 3.66 -1.91 -11.46
C LEU A 41 4.49 -0.73 -10.98
N VAL A 42 3.98 0.00 -9.99
CA VAL A 42 4.67 1.13 -9.38
C VAL A 42 5.28 0.70 -8.06
N ALA A 43 6.60 0.57 -8.02
CA ALA A 43 7.38 0.27 -6.82
C ALA A 43 8.08 1.53 -6.33
N ALA A 44 7.57 2.14 -5.27
CA ALA A 44 8.10 3.39 -4.74
C ALA A 44 7.89 3.48 -3.22
N PRO A 45 8.70 4.26 -2.48
CA PRO A 45 8.58 4.39 -1.03
C PRO A 45 7.19 4.85 -0.59
N THR A 46 6.85 4.57 0.67
CA THR A 46 5.65 5.15 1.29
C THR A 46 5.74 6.68 1.25
N SER A 47 4.62 7.34 1.05
CA SER A 47 4.51 8.81 0.93
C SER A 47 5.15 9.41 -0.34
N SER A 48 5.54 8.60 -1.33
CA SER A 48 6.05 9.11 -2.63
C SER A 48 4.96 9.56 -3.60
N GLY A 49 3.67 9.42 -3.25
CA GLY A 49 2.57 9.80 -4.13
C GLY A 49 2.15 8.73 -5.14
N LYS A 50 2.43 7.44 -4.90
CA LYS A 50 1.97 6.32 -5.77
C LYS A 50 0.47 6.35 -6.09
N THR A 51 -0.34 6.77 -5.12
CA THR A 51 -1.80 6.86 -5.27
C THR A 51 -2.20 7.73 -6.46
N LEU A 52 -1.40 8.74 -6.82
CA LEU A 52 -1.68 9.60 -7.96
C LEU A 52 -1.71 8.82 -9.28
N VAL A 53 -0.92 7.74 -9.39
CA VAL A 53 -0.95 6.86 -10.58
C VAL A 53 -2.27 6.10 -10.66
N ALA A 54 -2.78 5.61 -9.53
CA ALA A 54 -4.09 4.99 -9.50
C ALA A 54 -5.22 6.00 -9.84
N GLU A 55 -5.13 7.22 -9.31
CA GLU A 55 -6.11 8.29 -9.59
C GLU A 55 -6.11 8.67 -11.07
N TYR A 56 -4.94 8.72 -11.72
CA TYR A 56 -4.84 8.90 -13.17
C TYR A 56 -5.55 7.77 -13.92
N GLY A 57 -5.23 6.53 -13.60
CA GLY A 57 -5.83 5.37 -14.25
C GLY A 57 -7.35 5.29 -14.02
N ILE A 58 -7.84 5.67 -12.83
CA ILE A 58 -9.27 5.78 -12.52
C ILE A 58 -9.91 6.78 -13.47
N ALA A 59 -9.39 8.02 -13.54
CA ALA A 59 -9.95 9.06 -14.41
C ALA A 59 -10.02 8.62 -15.88
N ALA A 60 -8.92 8.10 -16.42
CA ALA A 60 -8.88 7.62 -17.80
C ALA A 60 -9.85 6.46 -18.07
N THR A 61 -10.03 5.56 -17.09
CA THR A 61 -10.97 4.43 -17.24
C THR A 61 -12.42 4.87 -17.19
N LEU A 62 -12.75 5.83 -16.32
CA LEU A 62 -14.09 6.38 -16.22
C LEU A 62 -14.48 7.18 -17.46
N GLU A 63 -13.54 7.94 -18.05
CA GLU A 63 -13.76 8.67 -19.31
C GLU A 63 -14.00 7.71 -20.50
N ALA A 64 -13.40 6.52 -20.43
CA ALA A 64 -13.69 5.46 -21.40
C ALA A 64 -15.05 4.74 -21.16
N GLY A 65 -15.87 5.21 -20.21
CA GLY A 65 -17.16 4.64 -19.87
C GLY A 65 -17.10 3.28 -19.17
N LYS A 66 -15.95 2.93 -18.57
CA LYS A 66 -15.75 1.66 -17.86
C LYS A 66 -15.63 1.87 -16.36
N ARG A 67 -15.89 0.80 -15.61
CA ARG A 67 -15.83 0.79 -14.14
C ARG A 67 -14.45 0.39 -13.65
N VAL A 68 -14.18 0.70 -12.38
CA VAL A 68 -12.91 0.40 -11.71
C VAL A 68 -13.14 -0.37 -10.41
N ALA A 69 -12.37 -1.43 -10.19
CA ALA A 69 -12.21 -2.05 -8.88
C ALA A 69 -10.96 -1.48 -8.19
N TYR A 70 -11.10 -0.94 -6.98
CA TYR A 70 -9.97 -0.52 -6.15
C TYR A 70 -9.83 -1.51 -4.99
N THR A 71 -8.75 -2.30 -4.96
CA THR A 71 -8.55 -3.25 -3.87
C THR A 71 -7.55 -2.76 -2.83
N ALA A 72 -7.84 -3.07 -1.58
CA ALA A 72 -6.94 -2.82 -0.45
C ALA A 72 -6.80 -4.09 0.41
N PRO A 73 -5.66 -4.30 1.10
CA PRO A 73 -5.40 -5.55 1.83
C PRO A 73 -6.26 -5.72 3.09
N THR A 74 -6.89 -4.68 3.58
CA THR A 74 -7.71 -4.74 4.81
C THR A 74 -8.97 -3.89 4.70
N LYS A 75 -10.01 -4.26 5.46
CA LYS A 75 -11.25 -3.48 5.57
C LYS A 75 -11.00 -2.04 6.04
N ALA A 76 -10.05 -1.83 6.94
CA ALA A 76 -9.72 -0.50 7.45
C ALA A 76 -9.19 0.40 6.32
N LEU A 77 -8.28 -0.11 5.49
CA LEU A 77 -7.75 0.59 4.32
C LEU A 77 -8.83 0.78 3.25
N SER A 78 -9.71 -0.21 3.03
CA SER A 78 -10.84 -0.05 2.11
C SER A 78 -11.77 1.09 2.55
N ASN A 79 -12.09 1.19 3.84
CA ASN A 79 -12.90 2.31 4.36
C ASN A 79 -12.20 3.67 4.26
N GLN A 80 -10.87 3.70 4.42
CA GLN A 80 -10.09 4.92 4.20
C GLN A 80 -10.15 5.34 2.73
N LYS A 81 -9.89 4.42 1.80
CA LYS A 81 -9.96 4.69 0.35
C LYS A 81 -11.35 5.10 -0.11
N LEU A 82 -12.40 4.49 0.43
CA LEU A 82 -13.77 4.92 0.18
C LEU A 82 -13.96 6.42 0.48
N ARG A 83 -13.49 6.88 1.65
CA ARG A 83 -13.60 8.30 2.01
C ARG A 83 -12.77 9.21 1.10
N GLU A 84 -11.54 8.82 0.79
CA GLU A 84 -10.64 9.57 -0.09
C GLU A 84 -11.24 9.71 -1.50
N LEU A 85 -11.69 8.61 -2.10
CA LEU A 85 -12.27 8.61 -3.43
C LEU A 85 -13.62 9.33 -3.48
N ARG A 86 -14.46 9.21 -2.44
CA ARG A 86 -15.71 9.96 -2.34
C ARG A 86 -15.51 11.47 -2.24
N SER A 87 -14.45 11.91 -1.57
CA SER A 87 -14.13 13.34 -1.51
C SER A 87 -13.72 13.92 -2.86
N TRP A 88 -13.23 13.08 -3.77
CA TRP A 88 -12.86 13.48 -5.12
C TRP A 88 -14.00 13.29 -6.13
N LEU A 89 -14.60 12.09 -6.17
CA LEU A 89 -15.55 11.71 -7.22
C LEU A 89 -17.02 11.95 -6.86
N GLY A 90 -17.32 12.19 -5.58
CA GLY A 90 -18.68 12.24 -5.04
C GLY A 90 -19.15 10.88 -4.50
N SER A 91 -20.10 10.91 -3.57
CA SER A 91 -20.58 9.72 -2.84
C SER A 91 -21.31 8.72 -3.73
N GLU A 92 -21.99 9.19 -4.76
CA GLU A 92 -22.80 8.36 -5.67
C GLU A 92 -21.94 7.52 -6.64
N ARG A 93 -20.74 8.01 -6.93
CA ARG A 93 -19.82 7.37 -7.88
C ARG A 93 -18.87 6.37 -7.25
N VAL A 94 -18.85 6.27 -5.90
CA VAL A 94 -17.91 5.39 -5.19
C VAL A 94 -18.64 4.49 -4.21
N GLY A 95 -18.55 3.18 -4.46
CA GLY A 95 -19.12 2.12 -3.66
C GLY A 95 -18.08 1.39 -2.80
N LEU A 96 -18.57 0.52 -1.92
CA LEU A 96 -17.77 -0.37 -1.08
C LEU A 96 -18.34 -1.80 -1.14
N LEU A 97 -17.46 -2.76 -1.29
CA LEU A 97 -17.81 -4.18 -1.23
C LEU A 97 -16.79 -4.93 -0.35
N THR A 98 -17.19 -5.27 0.86
CA THR A 98 -16.40 -6.09 1.78
C THR A 98 -17.22 -7.30 2.23
N GLY A 99 -16.61 -8.25 2.92
CA GLY A 99 -17.31 -9.47 3.34
C GLY A 99 -18.53 -9.21 4.24
N ASP A 100 -18.66 -8.06 4.86
CA ASP A 100 -19.70 -7.68 5.82
C ASP A 100 -20.42 -6.36 5.50
N ASN A 101 -19.98 -5.62 4.48
CA ASN A 101 -20.58 -4.33 4.14
C ASN A 101 -20.65 -4.12 2.63
N VAL A 102 -21.82 -3.71 2.15
CA VAL A 102 -22.11 -3.42 0.74
C VAL A 102 -22.74 -2.04 0.64
N ILE A 103 -22.09 -1.15 -0.10
CA ILE A 103 -22.56 0.23 -0.34
C ILE A 103 -22.40 0.51 -1.84
N CYS A 104 -23.47 0.88 -2.53
CA CYS A 104 -23.47 1.22 -3.97
C CYS A 104 -22.62 0.24 -4.81
N PRO A 105 -22.96 -1.06 -4.89
CA PRO A 105 -22.13 -2.06 -5.58
C PRO A 105 -22.03 -1.80 -7.10
N ASP A 106 -22.94 -1.02 -7.65
CA ASP A 106 -22.97 -0.65 -9.06
C ASP A 106 -22.33 0.73 -9.37
N ALA A 107 -21.64 1.32 -8.39
CA ALA A 107 -20.92 2.58 -8.57
C ALA A 107 -19.80 2.47 -9.61
N ASP A 108 -19.39 3.60 -10.18
CA ASP A 108 -18.33 3.71 -11.19
C ASP A 108 -16.98 3.13 -10.65
N VAL A 109 -16.67 3.43 -9.39
CA VAL A 109 -15.53 2.90 -8.66
C VAL A 109 -16.01 2.10 -7.45
N VAL A 110 -15.64 0.82 -7.35
CA VAL A 110 -15.99 0.00 -6.20
C VAL A 110 -14.72 -0.35 -5.42
N VAL A 111 -14.63 0.17 -4.20
CA VAL A 111 -13.55 -0.19 -3.26
C VAL A 111 -13.88 -1.54 -2.62
N MET A 112 -12.91 -2.43 -2.56
CA MET A 112 -13.12 -3.77 -1.99
C MET A 112 -11.82 -4.33 -1.40
N THR A 113 -11.92 -5.45 -0.66
CA THR A 113 -10.71 -6.20 -0.31
C THR A 113 -10.29 -7.09 -1.48
N THR A 114 -9.01 -7.45 -1.54
CA THR A 114 -8.46 -8.28 -2.63
C THR A 114 -9.14 -9.64 -2.71
N GLU A 115 -9.52 -10.20 -1.55
CA GLU A 115 -10.28 -11.47 -1.47
C GLU A 115 -11.66 -11.38 -2.12
N VAL A 116 -12.32 -10.23 -2.02
CA VAL A 116 -13.63 -10.02 -2.66
C VAL A 116 -13.49 -10.01 -4.17
N LEU A 117 -12.50 -9.29 -4.72
CA LEU A 117 -12.25 -9.28 -6.17
C LEU A 117 -11.94 -10.69 -6.68
N ARG A 118 -11.07 -11.43 -6.00
CA ARG A 118 -10.78 -12.84 -6.31
C ARG A 118 -12.06 -13.69 -6.36
N ASN A 119 -12.89 -13.58 -5.32
CA ASN A 119 -14.12 -14.37 -5.24
C ASN A 119 -15.10 -14.01 -6.35
N MET A 120 -15.18 -12.75 -6.76
CA MET A 120 -15.99 -12.30 -7.90
C MET A 120 -15.49 -12.92 -9.22
N MET A 121 -14.16 -12.98 -9.42
CA MET A 121 -13.55 -13.59 -10.60
C MET A 121 -13.86 -15.10 -10.65
N TYR A 122 -13.67 -15.81 -9.55
CA TYR A 122 -13.96 -17.25 -9.47
C TYR A 122 -15.44 -17.60 -9.63
N ALA A 123 -16.32 -16.73 -9.14
CA ALA A 123 -17.76 -16.91 -9.31
C ALA A 123 -18.26 -16.54 -10.72
N GLY A 124 -17.37 -16.04 -11.61
CA GLY A 124 -17.78 -15.55 -12.92
C GLY A 124 -18.76 -14.39 -12.85
N SER A 125 -18.60 -13.49 -11.87
CA SER A 125 -19.52 -12.37 -11.66
C SER A 125 -19.64 -11.50 -12.91
N PRO A 126 -20.87 -11.16 -13.36
CA PRO A 126 -21.08 -10.32 -14.53
C PRO A 126 -20.49 -8.91 -14.38
N HIS A 127 -20.26 -8.43 -13.14
CA HIS A 127 -19.61 -7.15 -12.89
C HIS A 127 -18.16 -7.11 -13.37
N ILE A 128 -17.46 -8.26 -13.42
CA ILE A 128 -16.07 -8.34 -13.92
C ILE A 128 -15.97 -7.88 -15.37
N ALA A 129 -16.95 -8.22 -16.21
CA ALA A 129 -16.97 -7.82 -17.62
C ALA A 129 -17.10 -6.30 -17.83
N GLN A 130 -17.60 -5.57 -16.83
CA GLN A 130 -17.77 -4.12 -16.87
C GLN A 130 -16.52 -3.37 -16.38
N LEU A 131 -15.58 -4.07 -15.72
CA LEU A 131 -14.35 -3.46 -15.21
C LEU A 131 -13.36 -3.23 -16.37
N GLY A 132 -12.89 -2.00 -16.51
CA GLY A 132 -11.78 -1.65 -17.41
C GLY A 132 -10.43 -1.70 -16.72
N MET A 133 -10.43 -1.59 -15.37
CA MET A 133 -9.21 -1.56 -14.58
C MET A 133 -9.45 -2.12 -13.17
N ALA A 134 -8.41 -2.74 -12.61
CA ALA A 134 -8.30 -3.02 -11.18
C ALA A 134 -7.03 -2.38 -10.61
N VAL A 135 -7.19 -1.64 -9.50
CA VAL A 135 -6.07 -1.18 -8.69
C VAL A 135 -5.81 -2.22 -7.61
N LEU A 136 -4.59 -2.77 -7.60
CA LEU A 136 -4.10 -3.65 -6.55
C LEU A 136 -3.19 -2.85 -5.64
N ASP A 137 -3.75 -2.31 -4.56
CA ASP A 137 -2.97 -1.55 -3.59
C ASP A 137 -2.17 -2.50 -2.68
N GLU A 138 -0.97 -2.06 -2.30
CA GLU A 138 -0.03 -2.82 -1.46
C GLU A 138 0.30 -4.21 -2.03
N VAL A 139 0.58 -4.30 -3.34
CA VAL A 139 0.83 -5.60 -4.01
C VAL A 139 2.06 -6.34 -3.46
N HIS A 140 2.91 -5.70 -2.66
CA HIS A 140 4.00 -6.38 -1.94
C HIS A 140 3.51 -7.45 -0.93
N TYR A 141 2.22 -7.46 -0.57
CA TYR A 141 1.59 -8.57 0.17
C TYR A 141 1.64 -9.91 -0.58
N LEU A 142 1.97 -9.93 -1.88
CA LEU A 142 2.35 -11.15 -2.60
C LEU A 142 3.41 -11.99 -1.87
N GLN A 143 4.30 -11.34 -1.10
CA GLN A 143 5.35 -12.00 -0.32
C GLN A 143 4.85 -12.55 1.03
N ASP A 144 3.59 -12.27 1.42
CA ASP A 144 3.03 -12.78 2.67
C ASP A 144 2.74 -14.29 2.53
N PRO A 145 3.33 -15.15 3.41
CA PRO A 145 3.20 -16.61 3.30
C PRO A 145 1.77 -17.13 3.49
N TYR A 146 0.89 -16.34 4.10
CA TYR A 146 -0.49 -16.75 4.37
C TYR A 146 -1.50 -16.15 3.39
N ARG A 147 -1.22 -14.95 2.86
CA ARG A 147 -2.18 -14.18 2.06
C ARG A 147 -1.71 -13.92 0.64
N GLY A 148 -0.43 -14.13 0.34
CA GLY A 148 0.16 -13.80 -0.98
C GLY A 148 -0.56 -14.46 -2.15
N ALA A 149 -1.00 -15.71 -1.98
CA ALA A 149 -1.74 -16.45 -2.99
C ALA A 149 -3.00 -15.72 -3.50
N VAL A 150 -3.63 -14.88 -2.68
CA VAL A 150 -4.83 -14.11 -3.09
C VAL A 150 -4.51 -13.12 -4.21
N TRP A 151 -3.36 -12.42 -4.12
CA TRP A 151 -2.91 -11.49 -5.17
C TRP A 151 -2.49 -12.21 -6.43
N GLU A 152 -1.80 -13.36 -6.30
CA GLU A 152 -1.44 -14.22 -7.42
C GLU A 152 -2.70 -14.68 -8.18
N GLU A 153 -3.69 -15.20 -7.46
CA GLU A 153 -4.95 -15.68 -8.02
C GLU A 153 -5.72 -14.57 -8.75
N VAL A 154 -5.74 -13.33 -8.21
CA VAL A 154 -6.33 -12.16 -8.87
C VAL A 154 -5.60 -11.86 -10.17
N ILE A 155 -4.26 -11.79 -10.16
CA ILE A 155 -3.47 -11.48 -11.35
C ILE A 155 -3.65 -12.54 -12.43
N ILE A 156 -3.61 -13.83 -12.05
CA ILE A 156 -3.81 -14.96 -12.97
C ILE A 156 -5.21 -14.95 -13.58
N SER A 157 -6.23 -14.59 -12.78
CA SER A 157 -7.63 -14.58 -13.21
C SER A 157 -8.04 -13.28 -13.91
N THR A 158 -7.14 -12.30 -14.04
CA THR A 158 -7.44 -11.01 -14.66
C THR A 158 -7.75 -11.17 -16.15
N PRO A 159 -8.95 -10.77 -16.62
CA PRO A 159 -9.30 -10.81 -18.02
C PRO A 159 -8.43 -9.88 -18.86
N ARG A 160 -8.10 -10.25 -20.09
CA ARG A 160 -7.24 -9.47 -21.00
C ARG A 160 -7.75 -8.05 -21.33
N HIS A 161 -9.05 -7.79 -21.16
CA HIS A 161 -9.63 -6.46 -21.38
C HIS A 161 -9.46 -5.52 -20.18
N MET A 162 -9.06 -6.03 -19.01
CA MET A 162 -8.91 -5.31 -17.77
C MET A 162 -7.44 -5.04 -17.49
N ARG A 163 -7.08 -3.79 -17.29
CA ARG A 163 -5.72 -3.38 -16.93
C ARG A 163 -5.51 -3.41 -15.42
N LEU A 164 -4.27 -3.62 -15.01
CA LEU A 164 -3.87 -3.59 -13.61
C LEU A 164 -3.03 -2.36 -13.31
N VAL A 165 -3.33 -1.69 -12.20
CA VAL A 165 -2.46 -0.71 -11.56
C VAL A 165 -2.02 -1.29 -10.22
N CYS A 166 -0.80 -1.83 -10.18
CA CYS A 166 -0.23 -2.46 -9.01
C CYS A 166 0.63 -1.45 -8.24
N LEU A 167 0.21 -1.07 -7.04
CA LEU A 167 0.96 -0.16 -6.17
C LEU A 167 1.72 -0.96 -5.11
N SER A 168 3.02 -0.74 -5.01
CA SER A 168 3.90 -1.45 -4.09
C SER A 168 4.79 -0.51 -3.29
N ALA A 169 5.15 -0.92 -2.08
CA ALA A 169 6.37 -0.40 -1.46
C ALA A 169 7.59 -0.75 -2.32
N THR A 170 8.75 -0.19 -2.00
CA THR A 170 10.00 -0.52 -2.68
C THR A 170 10.30 -2.02 -2.52
N VAL A 171 10.39 -2.73 -3.65
CA VAL A 171 10.74 -4.16 -3.71
C VAL A 171 11.93 -4.35 -4.62
N SER A 172 12.83 -5.26 -4.27
CA SER A 172 14.06 -5.51 -5.03
C SER A 172 13.83 -6.20 -6.38
N ASN A 173 12.71 -6.92 -6.52
CA ASN A 173 12.35 -7.73 -7.69
C ASN A 173 11.20 -7.15 -8.51
N ALA A 174 11.03 -5.81 -8.52
CA ALA A 174 9.91 -5.16 -9.21
C ALA A 174 9.84 -5.49 -10.72
N HIS A 175 10.99 -5.53 -11.41
CA HIS A 175 11.05 -5.87 -12.84
C HIS A 175 10.65 -7.33 -13.10
N GLU A 176 11.09 -8.27 -12.26
CA GLU A 176 10.72 -9.67 -12.36
C GLU A 176 9.21 -9.86 -12.15
N LEU A 177 8.65 -9.19 -11.14
CA LEU A 177 7.22 -9.20 -10.88
C LEU A 177 6.41 -8.61 -12.05
N ALA A 178 6.86 -7.50 -12.64
CA ALA A 178 6.19 -6.91 -13.80
C ALA A 178 6.25 -7.85 -15.04
N SER A 179 7.38 -8.50 -15.29
CA SER A 179 7.50 -9.50 -16.35
C SER A 179 6.59 -10.70 -16.16
N TRP A 180 6.40 -11.13 -14.91
CA TRP A 180 5.43 -12.18 -14.58
C TRP A 180 3.98 -11.73 -14.81
N ILE A 181 3.63 -10.50 -14.40
CA ILE A 181 2.30 -9.91 -14.66
C ILE A 181 2.08 -9.80 -16.18
N GLU A 182 3.07 -9.34 -16.94
CA GLU A 182 3.02 -9.24 -18.40
C GLU A 182 2.72 -10.59 -19.06
N ALA A 183 3.44 -11.63 -18.66
CA ALA A 183 3.23 -12.99 -19.19
C ALA A 183 1.84 -13.54 -18.87
N THR A 184 1.27 -13.15 -17.73
CA THR A 184 0.03 -13.71 -17.18
C THR A 184 -1.20 -12.90 -17.59
N ALA A 185 -1.21 -11.59 -17.36
CA ALA A 185 -2.38 -10.71 -17.54
C ALA A 185 -2.30 -9.83 -18.80
N GLY A 186 -1.14 -9.69 -19.44
CA GLY A 186 -0.92 -8.82 -20.59
C GLY A 186 0.06 -7.70 -20.27
N GLY A 187 0.41 -6.85 -21.24
CA GLY A 187 1.46 -5.84 -21.15
C GLY A 187 1.52 -5.15 -19.79
N CYS A 188 2.71 -5.13 -19.18
CA CYS A 188 2.93 -4.52 -17.87
C CYS A 188 4.29 -3.80 -17.84
N THR A 189 4.26 -2.51 -17.50
CA THR A 189 5.46 -1.68 -17.34
C THR A 189 5.80 -1.55 -15.85
N ALA A 190 7.06 -1.86 -15.48
CA ALA A 190 7.59 -1.59 -14.14
C ALA A 190 8.10 -0.16 -14.07
N VAL A 191 7.61 0.60 -13.09
CA VAL A 191 8.06 1.95 -12.76
C VAL A 191 8.62 1.94 -11.34
N VAL A 192 9.91 2.16 -11.20
CA VAL A 192 10.63 2.05 -9.91
C VAL A 192 11.18 3.41 -9.51
N CYS A 193 10.80 3.84 -8.31
CA CYS A 193 11.35 5.04 -7.68
C CYS A 193 11.95 4.68 -6.33
N SER A 194 13.23 4.98 -6.13
CA SER A 194 13.91 4.78 -4.84
C SER A 194 14.00 6.04 -4.00
N GLN A 195 13.72 7.20 -4.59
CA GLN A 195 13.80 8.50 -3.92
C GLN A 195 12.69 8.65 -2.87
N ARG A 196 13.07 8.93 -1.63
CA ARG A 196 12.11 9.27 -0.57
C ARG A 196 11.92 10.78 -0.53
N PRO A 197 10.68 11.29 -0.61
CA PRO A 197 10.42 12.73 -0.47
C PRO A 197 10.74 13.24 0.95
N VAL A 198 10.65 12.37 1.96
CA VAL A 198 10.99 12.68 3.35
C VAL A 198 12.03 11.66 3.84
N PRO A 199 13.21 12.10 4.31
CA PRO A 199 14.19 11.20 4.92
C PRO A 199 13.60 10.47 6.13
N LEU A 200 13.93 9.19 6.30
CA LEU A 200 13.62 8.44 7.51
C LEU A 200 14.86 8.45 8.41
N GLU A 201 14.66 8.85 9.67
CA GLU A 201 15.64 8.74 10.73
C GLU A 201 15.17 7.68 11.72
N ASP A 202 15.96 6.61 11.88
CA ASP A 202 15.70 5.60 12.89
C ASP A 202 16.15 6.11 14.25
N ARG A 203 15.19 6.20 15.19
CA ARG A 203 15.47 6.68 16.55
C ARG A 203 15.06 5.63 17.59
N PHE A 204 15.88 5.52 18.62
CA PHE A 204 15.65 4.64 19.76
C PHE A 204 14.99 5.45 20.88
N LEU A 205 13.77 5.07 21.25
CA LEU A 205 13.01 5.69 22.32
C LEU A 205 12.94 4.76 23.53
N LEU A 206 13.43 5.20 24.67
CA LEU A 206 13.37 4.48 25.94
C LEU A 206 12.69 5.32 27.02
N TYR A 207 11.64 4.77 27.63
CA TYR A 207 11.05 5.39 28.82
C TYR A 207 11.65 4.80 30.10
N GLU A 208 12.43 5.61 30.82
CA GLU A 208 13.02 5.23 32.10
C GLU A 208 12.01 5.46 33.24
N ARG A 209 11.41 4.38 33.76
CA ARG A 209 10.32 4.48 34.75
C ARG A 209 10.72 5.15 36.06
N GLN A 210 11.97 5.02 36.50
CA GLN A 210 12.42 5.56 37.79
C GLN A 210 12.60 7.09 37.74
N SER A 211 13.20 7.59 36.68
CA SER A 211 13.43 9.02 36.45
C SER A 211 12.25 9.70 35.75
N ARG A 212 11.26 8.95 35.26
CA ARG A 212 10.15 9.42 34.41
C ARG A 212 10.66 10.17 33.17
N ARG A 213 11.84 9.81 32.69
CA ARG A 213 12.50 10.47 31.56
C ARG A 213 12.35 9.65 30.30
N LEU A 214 12.02 10.33 29.20
CA LEU A 214 12.13 9.77 27.86
C LEU A 214 13.55 10.06 27.34
N VAL A 215 14.26 9.00 26.97
CA VAL A 215 15.56 9.08 26.30
C VAL A 215 15.32 8.83 24.82
N ASP A 216 15.72 9.77 23.98
CA ASP A 216 15.58 9.74 22.53
C ASP A 216 16.98 9.85 21.92
N LEU A 217 17.42 8.78 21.25
CA LEU A 217 18.74 8.64 20.66
C LEU A 217 18.66 8.18 19.21
N PRO A 218 19.54 8.65 18.32
CA PRO A 218 19.66 8.08 16.99
C PRO A 218 20.12 6.61 17.10
N THR A 219 19.50 5.73 16.34
CA THR A 219 19.82 4.28 16.33
C THR A 219 21.24 4.03 15.81
N LEU A 220 21.64 4.81 14.82
CA LEU A 220 22.98 4.78 14.24
C LEU A 220 23.74 6.09 14.56
N ARG A 221 25.05 5.99 14.79
CA ARG A 221 25.99 7.09 14.87
C ARG A 221 27.16 6.78 13.95
N ASP A 222 27.41 7.65 12.96
CA ASP A 222 28.44 7.45 11.94
C ASP A 222 28.32 6.11 11.19
N GLY A 223 27.07 5.71 10.87
CA GLY A 223 26.76 4.45 10.16
C GLY A 223 26.93 3.16 10.98
N ARG A 224 27.16 3.27 12.31
CA ARG A 224 27.31 2.14 13.24
C ARG A 224 26.23 2.22 14.34
N PRO A 225 25.87 1.07 14.95
CA PRO A 225 24.98 1.07 16.12
C PRO A 225 25.45 2.07 17.17
N ASN A 226 24.55 2.86 17.71
CA ASN A 226 24.88 3.86 18.71
C ASN A 226 25.29 3.20 20.04
N PRO A 227 26.55 3.34 20.49
CA PRO A 227 27.05 2.65 21.69
C PRO A 227 26.38 3.07 23.00
N GLU A 228 25.73 4.25 22.99
CA GLU A 228 24.97 4.72 24.14
C GLU A 228 23.71 3.87 24.38
N ILE A 229 23.09 3.36 23.31
CA ILE A 229 21.96 2.43 23.40
C ILE A 229 22.38 1.13 24.09
N GLU A 230 23.53 0.56 23.71
CA GLU A 230 24.03 -0.67 24.32
C GLU A 230 24.26 -0.49 25.84
N ARG A 231 24.89 0.62 26.23
CA ARG A 231 25.10 0.96 27.64
C ARG A 231 23.80 1.06 28.44
N ILE A 232 22.78 1.71 27.86
CA ILE A 232 21.47 1.86 28.52
C ILE A 232 20.78 0.50 28.65
N VAL A 233 20.81 -0.32 27.61
CA VAL A 233 20.22 -1.67 27.62
C VAL A 233 20.90 -2.57 28.63
N GLU A 234 22.24 -2.55 28.72
CA GLU A 234 23.00 -3.33 29.70
C GLU A 234 22.72 -2.89 31.15
N GLN A 235 22.64 -1.60 31.40
CA GLN A 235 22.26 -1.06 32.70
C GLN A 235 20.82 -1.46 33.09
N ALA A 236 19.89 -1.46 32.16
CA ALA A 236 18.53 -1.91 32.40
C ALA A 236 18.45 -3.41 32.71
N ARG A 237 19.24 -4.24 32.02
CA ARG A 237 19.34 -5.69 32.25
C ARG A 237 19.95 -6.01 33.61
N SER A 238 21.04 -5.36 34.02
CA SER A 238 21.69 -5.58 35.30
C SER A 238 20.79 -5.20 36.47
N ARG A 239 20.01 -4.12 36.35
CA ARG A 239 19.03 -3.69 37.38
C ARG A 239 17.86 -4.67 37.50
N SER A 240 17.39 -5.27 36.41
CA SER A 240 16.29 -6.25 36.43
C SER A 240 16.72 -7.63 36.92
N GLY A 241 17.99 -8.02 36.73
CA GLY A 241 18.57 -9.26 37.23
C GLY A 241 18.75 -9.28 38.77
N GLY A 242 19.04 -8.12 39.37
CA GLY A 242 19.18 -7.96 40.81
C GLY A 242 17.86 -8.14 41.60
N GLN A 243 16.74 -7.65 41.07
CA GLN A 243 15.44 -7.77 41.74
C GLN A 243 14.87 -9.19 41.74
N ARG A 244 15.21 -10.03 40.76
CA ARG A 244 14.75 -11.42 40.72
C ARG A 244 15.50 -12.30 41.74
N ARG A 245 16.75 -11.98 42.09
CA ARG A 245 17.53 -12.72 43.13
C ARG A 245 17.02 -12.46 44.56
N HIS A 246 16.62 -11.23 44.88
CA HIS A 246 16.08 -10.88 46.21
C HIS A 246 14.69 -11.45 46.50
N ARG A 247 13.83 -11.65 45.48
CA ARG A 247 12.53 -12.30 45.70
C ARG A 247 12.57 -13.81 45.90
N ARG A 248 13.66 -14.50 45.49
CA ARG A 248 13.79 -15.96 45.73
C ARG A 248 14.44 -16.30 47.08
N ALA A 249 15.07 -15.36 47.74
CA ALA A 249 15.72 -15.59 49.05
C ALA A 249 14.80 -15.45 50.26
N GLY A 250 13.53 -14.93 50.08
CA GLY A 250 12.61 -14.61 51.18
C GLY A 250 11.51 -15.62 51.43
N ALA A 251 11.42 -16.76 50.74
CA ALA A 251 10.31 -17.72 50.93
C ALA A 251 10.85 -19.03 51.52
N ARG A 252 11.07 -19.07 52.84
CA ARG A 252 11.10 -20.33 53.61
C ARG A 252 9.69 -20.60 54.16
N PRO A 253 9.02 -21.70 53.85
CA PRO A 253 7.79 -22.05 54.51
C PRO A 253 8.06 -22.57 55.93
N ALA A 254 7.37 -22.01 56.92
CA ALA A 254 7.26 -22.54 58.26
C ALA A 254 6.50 -23.88 58.24
N ARG A 255 7.04 -24.93 58.83
CA ARG A 255 6.36 -26.22 59.10
C ARG A 255 5.44 -26.04 60.28
N PRO A 256 4.18 -26.51 60.22
CA PRO A 256 3.34 -26.64 61.39
C PRO A 256 3.70 -27.94 62.15
N ARG A 257 3.62 -27.84 63.46
CA ARG A 257 3.55 -29.00 64.36
C ARG A 257 2.11 -29.54 64.44
#